data_06a4f596e859ffa16bfe13c940aefd34
#
_entry.id   06a4f596e859ffa16bfe13c940aefd34
#
_cell.length_a   1.000
_cell.length_b   1.000
_cell.length_c   1.000
_cell.angle_alpha   90.00
_cell.angle_beta   90.00
_cell.angle_gamma   90.00
#
_symmetry.space_group_name_H-M   'P 1'
#
loop_
_entity.id
_entity.type
_entity.pdbx_description
1 polymer ?
#
loop_
_entity_poly.entity_id
_entity_poly.type
_entity_poly.pdbx_seq_one_letter_code
_entity_poly.pdbx_strand_id
1 'polypeptide(L)'
;MTLYRFVMMIPRWWLLLMVVPALADEGIFDQYRDLMGDDNPAIFVIEEGEEFWVQSQGPSAATLEACDLGLGTGVTRGAYAQFPRYFADTDRVMDIETRLLYCMETLQGRDREVIAAKPYSLRGDFGTELEALVTWLAAESEGMTISPEQAHPKERAMYAMGEEIFFYRAGPHDFSCATCHEQSNKRIRLQQLPNLTEHTEVAEAYGSWPAYRMSQGLVRTMGWRLQDCFRQQRWPGLIFGSEVSIALQTYMAVNATGGIMTAPGLKR
;
A
#
# COMPACT_ATOMS: atom_id res chain seq x y z
N MET A 1 -25.25 74.76 40.98
CA MET A 1 -25.59 73.32 40.88
C MET A 1 -24.69 72.72 39.85
N THR A 2 -23.61 72.07 40.30
CA THR A 2 -22.48 71.57 39.46
C THR A 2 -22.61 70.07 39.36
N LEU A 3 -22.87 69.52 38.15
CA LEU A 3 -22.95 68.07 37.85
C LEU A 3 -21.54 67.57 37.62
N TYR A 4 -21.03 66.72 38.51
CA TYR A 4 -19.81 65.94 38.32
C TYR A 4 -20.10 64.76 37.43
N ARG A 5 -19.44 64.68 36.24
CA ARG A 5 -19.38 63.52 35.39
C ARG A 5 -18.26 62.58 35.87
N PHE A 6 -18.66 61.48 36.45
CA PHE A 6 -17.69 60.36 36.72
C PHE A 6 -17.43 59.64 35.39
N VAL A 7 -16.23 59.79 34.90
CA VAL A 7 -15.70 58.95 33.79
C VAL A 7 -15.10 57.69 34.39
N MET A 8 -15.77 56.57 34.25
CA MET A 8 -15.25 55.25 34.66
C MET A 8 -14.19 54.81 33.67
N MET A 9 -12.93 54.85 34.04
CA MET A 9 -11.81 54.27 33.31
C MET A 9 -11.86 52.73 33.49
N ILE A 10 -12.25 52.01 32.47
CA ILE A 10 -12.12 50.54 32.41
C ILE A 10 -10.67 50.23 32.02
N PRO A 11 -9.88 49.50 32.83
CA PRO A 11 -8.53 49.10 32.45
C PRO A 11 -8.67 48.03 31.34
N ARG A 12 -8.11 48.36 30.21
CA ARG A 12 -8.01 47.49 29.04
C ARG A 12 -6.96 46.40 29.34
N TRP A 13 -7.37 45.31 29.97
CA TRP A 13 -6.58 44.11 30.04
C TRP A 13 -6.61 43.46 28.65
N TRP A 14 -5.49 43.52 27.98
CA TRP A 14 -5.25 42.77 26.76
C TRP A 14 -5.22 41.29 27.14
N LEU A 15 -6.31 40.59 26.91
CA LEU A 15 -6.31 39.14 26.84
C LEU A 15 -5.47 38.75 25.61
N LEU A 16 -4.18 38.53 25.83
CA LEU A 16 -3.32 37.79 24.95
C LEU A 16 -3.87 36.35 24.95
N LEU A 17 -4.81 36.05 24.06
CA LEU A 17 -5.14 34.70 23.64
C LEU A 17 -3.84 34.16 22.98
N MET A 18 -3.02 33.47 23.78
CA MET A 18 -2.03 32.56 23.22
C MET A 18 -2.80 31.50 22.45
N VAL A 19 -2.90 31.69 21.15
CA VAL A 19 -3.24 30.61 20.22
C VAL A 19 -2.02 29.70 20.26
N VAL A 20 -2.05 28.69 21.13
CA VAL A 20 -1.14 27.56 21.07
C VAL A 20 -1.56 26.85 19.79
N PRO A 21 -0.71 26.82 18.73
CA PRO A 21 -0.99 25.95 17.61
C PRO A 21 -1.09 24.55 18.19
N ALA A 22 -2.24 23.90 18.06
CA ALA A 22 -2.33 22.47 18.26
C ALA A 22 -1.51 21.85 17.13
N LEU A 23 -0.21 21.71 17.36
CA LEU A 23 0.62 20.79 16.62
C LEU A 23 -0.05 19.44 16.87
N ALA A 24 -0.79 18.95 15.88
CA ALA A 24 -1.19 17.56 15.86
C ALA A 24 0.14 16.80 15.88
N ASP A 25 0.48 16.25 17.04
CA ASP A 25 1.74 15.62 17.28
C ASP A 25 1.76 14.31 16.47
N GLU A 26 2.33 14.38 15.27
CA GLU A 26 2.56 13.18 14.45
C GLU A 26 3.39 12.16 15.23
N GLY A 27 4.28 12.61 16.11
CA GLY A 27 5.05 11.77 17.01
C GLY A 27 4.23 10.89 17.95
N ILE A 28 3.01 11.29 18.34
CA ILE A 28 2.13 10.42 19.15
C ILE A 28 1.66 9.21 18.33
N PHE A 29 1.33 9.38 17.07
CA PHE A 29 0.91 8.26 16.22
C PHE A 29 2.10 7.38 15.82
N ASP A 30 3.28 7.95 15.66
CA ASP A 30 4.51 7.21 15.41
C ASP A 30 4.92 6.43 16.66
N GLN A 31 4.94 7.07 17.83
CA GLN A 31 5.15 6.38 19.10
C GLN A 31 4.12 5.28 19.36
N TYR A 32 2.85 5.48 19.00
CA TYR A 32 1.83 4.45 19.12
C TYR A 32 2.08 3.29 18.16
N ARG A 33 2.54 3.56 16.94
CA ARG A 33 2.95 2.53 15.98
C ARG A 33 4.16 1.75 16.49
N ASP A 34 5.16 2.44 17.04
CA ASP A 34 6.35 1.81 17.62
C ASP A 34 6.01 0.94 18.83
N LEU A 35 5.10 1.42 19.69
CA LEU A 35 4.60 0.66 20.84
C LEU A 35 3.74 -0.56 20.42
N MET A 36 3.05 -0.47 19.29
CA MET A 36 2.24 -1.56 18.73
C MET A 36 3.02 -2.42 17.73
N GLY A 37 4.30 -2.11 17.49
CA GLY A 37 5.14 -2.82 16.52
C GLY A 37 5.21 -4.33 16.81
N ASP A 38 5.38 -4.69 18.07
CA ASP A 38 5.41 -6.09 18.53
C ASP A 38 4.01 -6.72 18.62
N ASP A 39 2.94 -5.90 18.60
CA ASP A 39 1.54 -6.33 18.71
C ASP A 39 0.77 -6.12 17.38
N ASN A 40 1.46 -5.98 16.24
CA ASN A 40 0.80 -5.84 14.94
C ASN A 40 0.01 -7.11 14.61
N PRO A 41 -1.34 -7.05 14.52
CA PRO A 41 -2.15 -8.24 14.25
C PRO A 41 -1.85 -8.92 12.90
N ALA A 42 -1.08 -8.28 12.03
CA ALA A 42 -0.60 -8.89 10.80
C ALA A 42 0.27 -10.14 11.05
N ILE A 43 0.81 -10.33 12.26
CA ILE A 43 1.62 -11.52 12.59
C ILE A 43 0.85 -12.82 12.36
N PHE A 44 -0.44 -12.88 12.69
CA PHE A 44 -1.27 -14.04 12.43
C PHE A 44 -1.46 -14.31 10.93
N VAL A 45 -1.51 -13.24 10.14
CA VAL A 45 -1.64 -13.32 8.67
C VAL A 45 -0.31 -13.74 8.02
N ILE A 46 0.83 -13.37 8.62
CA ILE A 46 2.16 -13.85 8.21
C ILE A 46 2.25 -15.36 8.41
N GLU A 47 1.90 -15.86 9.61
CA GLU A 47 1.93 -17.30 9.92
C GLU A 47 1.02 -18.10 8.97
N GLU A 48 -0.18 -17.60 8.71
CA GLU A 48 -1.11 -18.20 7.74
C GLU A 48 -0.53 -18.21 6.31
N GLY A 49 0.13 -17.13 5.90
CA GLY A 49 0.78 -17.03 4.58
C GLY A 49 1.94 -18.02 4.41
N GLU A 50 2.75 -18.21 5.43
CA GLU A 50 3.82 -19.22 5.45
C GLU A 50 3.24 -20.63 5.33
N GLU A 51 2.15 -20.92 6.08
CA GLU A 51 1.46 -22.20 6.00
C GLU A 51 0.93 -22.47 4.58
N PHE A 52 0.27 -21.50 3.95
CA PHE A 52 -0.22 -21.63 2.58
C PHE A 52 0.89 -21.85 1.54
N TRP A 53 2.08 -21.32 1.76
CA TRP A 53 3.21 -21.50 0.85
C TRP A 53 3.68 -22.96 0.78
N VAL A 54 3.76 -23.63 1.93
CA VAL A 54 4.21 -25.02 2.02
C VAL A 54 3.08 -26.03 1.97
N GLN A 55 1.82 -25.61 2.03
CA GLN A 55 0.68 -26.48 1.98
C GLN A 55 0.41 -26.99 0.57
N SER A 56 0.23 -28.30 0.45
CA SER A 56 -0.17 -28.95 -0.80
C SER A 56 -1.64 -28.64 -1.10
N GLN A 57 -1.90 -27.99 -2.22
CA GLN A 57 -3.23 -27.53 -2.60
C GLN A 57 -3.56 -27.79 -4.07
N GLY A 58 -4.84 -27.55 -4.39
CA GLY A 58 -5.37 -27.65 -5.75
C GLY A 58 -5.42 -29.06 -6.33
N PRO A 59 -5.90 -29.20 -7.57
CA PRO A 59 -6.00 -30.50 -8.27
C PRO A 59 -4.66 -31.23 -8.42
N SER A 60 -3.54 -30.48 -8.52
CA SER A 60 -2.20 -31.06 -8.65
C SER A 60 -1.60 -31.51 -7.32
N ALA A 61 -2.25 -31.22 -6.18
CA ALA A 61 -1.75 -31.47 -4.84
C ALA A 61 -0.28 -30.98 -4.66
N ALA A 62 0.03 -29.77 -5.16
CA ALA A 62 1.37 -29.18 -5.15
C ALA A 62 1.47 -28.03 -4.16
N THR A 63 2.68 -27.77 -3.64
CA THR A 63 3.01 -26.59 -2.86
C THR A 63 3.40 -25.42 -3.75
N LEU A 64 3.56 -24.22 -3.17
CA LEU A 64 4.08 -23.08 -3.91
C LEU A 64 5.62 -22.97 -3.84
N GLU A 65 6.31 -23.88 -3.16
CA GLU A 65 7.77 -23.89 -3.02
C GLU A 65 8.54 -23.97 -4.36
N ALA A 66 7.88 -24.44 -5.43
CA ALA A 66 8.44 -24.42 -6.78
C ALA A 66 8.19 -23.09 -7.55
N CYS A 67 7.50 -22.12 -6.94
CA CYS A 67 7.23 -20.82 -7.57
C CYS A 67 8.52 -20.00 -7.66
N ASP A 68 8.84 -19.52 -8.86
CA ASP A 68 9.93 -18.56 -9.07
C ASP A 68 9.37 -17.12 -8.98
N LEU A 69 9.76 -16.42 -7.94
CA LEU A 69 9.41 -15.02 -7.71
C LEU A 69 10.43 -14.04 -8.33
N GLY A 70 11.28 -14.54 -9.23
CA GLY A 70 12.27 -13.75 -9.97
C GLY A 70 13.67 -13.75 -9.36
N LEU A 71 13.87 -14.45 -8.24
CA LEU A 71 15.16 -14.67 -7.60
C LEU A 71 15.64 -16.13 -7.72
N GLY A 72 14.88 -16.93 -8.46
CA GLY A 72 15.04 -18.37 -8.56
C GLY A 72 13.94 -19.13 -7.83
N THR A 73 13.77 -20.41 -8.20
CA THR A 73 12.73 -21.27 -7.66
C THR A 73 12.76 -21.36 -6.14
N GLY A 74 11.65 -21.04 -5.49
CA GLY A 74 11.47 -21.13 -4.04
C GLY A 74 12.16 -20.06 -3.20
N VAL A 75 12.83 -19.09 -3.84
CA VAL A 75 13.47 -17.98 -3.11
C VAL A 75 12.44 -16.93 -2.77
N THR A 76 12.10 -16.81 -1.48
CA THR A 76 11.09 -15.87 -0.95
C THR A 76 11.70 -14.61 -0.39
N ARG A 77 12.85 -14.79 0.32
CA ARG A 77 13.52 -13.71 1.02
C ARG A 77 13.97 -12.61 0.06
N GLY A 78 13.44 -11.39 0.26
CA GLY A 78 13.77 -10.22 -0.54
C GLY A 78 13.03 -10.15 -1.88
N ALA A 79 12.23 -11.14 -2.22
CA ALA A 79 11.51 -11.14 -3.49
C ALA A 79 10.54 -9.96 -3.59
N TYR A 80 9.75 -9.70 -2.55
CA TYR A 80 8.76 -8.62 -2.56
C TYR A 80 9.37 -7.24 -2.84
N ALA A 81 10.56 -6.98 -2.30
CA ALA A 81 11.27 -5.70 -2.49
C ALA A 81 11.69 -5.42 -3.95
N GLN A 82 11.61 -6.43 -4.84
CA GLN A 82 11.96 -6.32 -6.26
C GLN A 82 10.76 -6.31 -7.20
N PHE A 83 9.54 -6.36 -6.66
CA PHE A 83 8.33 -6.27 -7.46
C PHE A 83 7.87 -4.81 -7.68
N PRO A 84 7.14 -4.53 -8.78
CA PRO A 84 6.87 -5.40 -9.96
C PRO A 84 8.11 -5.60 -10.84
N ARG A 85 8.17 -6.72 -11.55
CA ARG A 85 9.28 -7.06 -12.45
C ARG A 85 8.84 -7.86 -13.67
N TYR A 86 9.70 -7.93 -14.68
CA TYR A 86 9.49 -8.74 -15.87
C TYR A 86 9.77 -10.22 -15.62
N PHE A 87 8.93 -11.09 -16.18
CA PHE A 87 9.08 -12.54 -16.17
C PHE A 87 9.13 -13.10 -17.60
N ALA A 88 10.23 -13.78 -17.93
CA ALA A 88 10.44 -14.30 -19.28
C ALA A 88 9.52 -15.47 -19.63
N ASP A 89 9.06 -16.25 -18.66
CA ASP A 89 8.15 -17.38 -18.82
C ASP A 89 6.73 -16.96 -19.25
N THR A 90 6.32 -15.75 -18.89
CA THR A 90 5.03 -15.17 -19.28
C THR A 90 5.16 -14.03 -20.30
N ASP A 91 6.38 -13.58 -20.56
CA ASP A 91 6.69 -12.39 -21.38
C ASP A 91 5.95 -11.12 -20.88
N ARG A 92 5.74 -10.99 -19.55
CA ARG A 92 4.96 -9.92 -18.92
C ARG A 92 5.67 -9.32 -17.70
N VAL A 93 5.40 -8.05 -17.43
CA VAL A 93 5.64 -7.47 -16.11
C VAL A 93 4.49 -7.89 -15.20
N MET A 94 4.83 -8.37 -14.01
CA MET A 94 3.87 -8.84 -13.02
C MET A 94 4.16 -8.20 -11.67
N ASP A 95 3.11 -7.89 -10.92
CA ASP A 95 3.19 -7.63 -9.49
C ASP A 95 3.19 -8.97 -8.71
N ILE A 96 3.42 -8.89 -7.41
CA ILE A 96 3.49 -10.09 -6.57
C ILE A 96 2.16 -10.89 -6.58
N GLU A 97 1.02 -10.20 -6.60
CA GLU A 97 -0.30 -10.83 -6.60
C GLU A 97 -0.54 -11.63 -7.89
N THR A 98 -0.23 -11.04 -9.02
CA THR A 98 -0.39 -11.71 -10.32
C THR A 98 0.62 -12.83 -10.52
N ARG A 99 1.82 -12.71 -9.97
CA ARG A 99 2.81 -13.79 -10.01
C ARG A 99 2.42 -14.98 -9.13
N LEU A 100 1.91 -14.73 -7.93
CA LEU A 100 1.34 -15.77 -7.07
C LEU A 100 0.17 -16.48 -7.76
N LEU A 101 -0.75 -15.71 -8.34
CA LEU A 101 -1.87 -16.27 -9.08
C LEU A 101 -1.41 -17.19 -10.24
N TYR A 102 -0.36 -16.78 -10.96
CA TYR A 102 0.25 -17.62 -12.00
C TYR A 102 0.83 -18.92 -11.43
N CYS A 103 1.51 -18.85 -10.28
CA CYS A 103 2.03 -20.06 -9.62
C CYS A 103 0.90 -20.97 -9.11
N MET A 104 -0.16 -20.42 -8.53
CA MET A 104 -1.34 -21.17 -8.12
C MET A 104 -2.00 -21.91 -9.32
N GLU A 105 -2.08 -21.24 -10.46
CA GLU A 105 -2.60 -21.83 -11.68
C GLU A 105 -1.69 -22.93 -12.23
N THR A 106 -0.40 -22.63 -12.39
CA THR A 106 0.53 -23.54 -13.12
C THR A 106 1.05 -24.69 -12.27
N LEU A 107 1.27 -24.48 -10.98
CA LEU A 107 1.77 -25.52 -10.08
C LEU A 107 0.63 -26.33 -9.44
N GLN A 108 -0.36 -25.63 -8.91
CA GLN A 108 -1.46 -26.26 -8.15
C GLN A 108 -2.64 -26.65 -9.04
N GLY A 109 -2.70 -26.19 -10.30
CA GLY A 109 -3.82 -26.47 -11.22
C GLY A 109 -5.12 -25.77 -10.81
N ARG A 110 -5.03 -24.66 -10.08
CA ARG A 110 -6.19 -23.91 -9.59
C ARG A 110 -6.75 -23.01 -10.67
N ASP A 111 -8.06 -22.80 -10.61
CA ASP A 111 -8.73 -21.91 -11.54
C ASP A 111 -8.42 -20.44 -11.23
N ARG A 112 -7.68 -19.81 -12.13
CA ARG A 112 -7.28 -18.42 -12.07
C ARG A 112 -8.48 -17.47 -11.99
N GLU A 113 -9.54 -17.75 -12.74
CA GLU A 113 -10.72 -16.87 -12.82
C GLU A 113 -11.48 -16.88 -11.49
N VAL A 114 -11.56 -18.03 -10.84
CA VAL A 114 -12.19 -18.17 -9.52
C VAL A 114 -11.45 -17.34 -8.45
N ILE A 115 -10.12 -17.41 -8.44
CA ILE A 115 -9.31 -16.64 -7.50
C ILE A 115 -9.39 -15.14 -7.82
N ALA A 116 -9.25 -14.76 -9.08
CA ALA A 116 -9.28 -13.36 -9.53
C ALA A 116 -10.66 -12.69 -9.36
N ALA A 117 -11.74 -13.47 -9.32
CA ALA A 117 -13.08 -12.94 -9.07
C ALA A 117 -13.27 -12.43 -7.63
N LYS A 118 -12.52 -12.97 -6.66
CA LYS A 118 -12.57 -12.57 -5.25
C LYS A 118 -11.15 -12.55 -4.64
N PRO A 119 -10.25 -11.69 -5.15
CA PRO A 119 -8.86 -11.67 -4.71
C PRO A 119 -8.69 -11.12 -3.29
N TYR A 120 -9.64 -10.30 -2.83
CA TYR A 120 -9.59 -9.64 -1.54
C TYR A 120 -10.82 -9.94 -0.69
N SER A 121 -10.59 -10.05 0.60
CA SER A 121 -11.64 -10.23 1.60
C SER A 121 -12.55 -9.00 1.73
N LEU A 122 -13.78 -9.19 2.17
CA LEU A 122 -14.68 -8.12 2.56
C LEU A 122 -14.51 -7.81 4.05
N ARG A 123 -14.96 -6.62 4.46
CA ARG A 123 -14.95 -6.25 5.87
C ARG A 123 -15.85 -7.21 6.66
N GLY A 124 -15.29 -7.81 7.71
CA GLY A 124 -15.99 -8.81 8.54
C GLY A 124 -15.76 -10.26 8.10
N ASP A 125 -15.07 -10.47 6.97
CA ASP A 125 -14.57 -11.79 6.57
C ASP A 125 -13.21 -12.06 7.23
N PHE A 126 -12.71 -13.27 7.06
CA PHE A 126 -11.29 -13.60 7.21
C PHE A 126 -10.52 -13.13 5.96
N GLY A 127 -9.19 -12.96 6.09
CA GLY A 127 -8.33 -12.67 4.94
C GLY A 127 -8.47 -13.72 3.83
N THR A 128 -8.07 -13.38 2.61
CA THR A 128 -7.91 -14.38 1.55
C THR A 128 -6.51 -14.99 1.63
N GLU A 129 -6.36 -16.20 1.10
CA GLU A 129 -5.05 -16.85 0.95
C GLU A 129 -4.04 -15.95 0.20
N LEU A 130 -4.50 -15.25 -0.83
CA LEU A 130 -3.65 -14.33 -1.59
C LEU A 130 -3.17 -13.16 -0.71
N GLU A 131 -4.05 -12.57 0.10
CA GLU A 131 -3.66 -11.52 1.06
C GLU A 131 -2.65 -12.04 2.09
N ALA A 132 -2.81 -13.28 2.57
CA ALA A 132 -1.90 -13.92 3.52
C ALA A 132 -0.52 -14.18 2.90
N LEU A 133 -0.46 -14.81 1.73
CA LEU A 133 0.79 -15.07 1.00
C LEU A 133 1.56 -13.78 0.69
N VAL A 134 0.87 -12.74 0.21
CA VAL A 134 1.49 -11.43 -0.04
C VAL A 134 2.05 -10.82 1.23
N THR A 135 1.35 -10.96 2.35
CA THR A 135 1.77 -10.43 3.65
C THR A 135 3.03 -11.12 4.16
N TRP A 136 3.05 -12.43 4.08
CA TRP A 136 4.23 -13.22 4.46
C TRP A 136 5.44 -12.90 3.58
N LEU A 137 5.30 -12.86 2.25
CA LEU A 137 6.39 -12.51 1.34
C LEU A 137 6.93 -11.09 1.55
N ALA A 138 6.07 -10.17 1.97
CA ALA A 138 6.51 -8.83 2.32
C ALA A 138 7.31 -8.83 3.64
N ALA A 139 6.89 -9.61 4.64
CA ALA A 139 7.64 -9.80 5.88
C ALA A 139 9.00 -10.45 5.63
N GLU A 140 9.09 -11.43 4.71
CA GLU A 140 10.36 -12.01 4.25
C GLU A 140 11.30 -10.97 3.57
N SER A 141 10.79 -9.82 3.23
CA SER A 141 11.56 -8.70 2.65
C SER A 141 11.77 -7.54 3.63
N GLU A 142 11.35 -7.67 4.89
CA GLU A 142 11.52 -6.61 5.90
C GLU A 142 13.00 -6.25 6.09
N GLY A 143 13.28 -4.95 6.22
CA GLY A 143 14.63 -4.40 6.32
C GLY A 143 15.41 -4.37 5.01
N MET A 144 14.88 -4.91 3.91
CA MET A 144 15.54 -4.91 2.61
C MET A 144 15.25 -3.65 1.82
N THR A 145 16.19 -3.33 0.94
CA THR A 145 16.08 -2.16 0.05
C THR A 145 15.11 -2.43 -1.09
N ILE A 146 14.17 -1.53 -1.31
CA ILE A 146 13.26 -1.51 -2.47
C ILE A 146 14.08 -1.30 -3.73
N SER A 147 14.05 -2.26 -4.64
CA SER A 147 14.89 -2.27 -5.84
C SER A 147 14.22 -2.95 -7.04
N PRO A 148 13.06 -2.45 -7.52
CA PRO A 148 12.41 -3.00 -8.69
C PRO A 148 13.33 -2.84 -9.91
N GLU A 149 13.41 -3.88 -10.73
CA GLU A 149 14.23 -3.84 -11.95
C GLU A 149 13.62 -2.89 -12.99
N GLN A 150 14.51 -2.20 -13.74
CA GLN A 150 14.16 -1.36 -14.89
C GLN A 150 15.07 -1.70 -16.10
N ALA A 151 15.65 -2.90 -16.09
CA ALA A 151 16.56 -3.33 -17.16
C ALA A 151 15.81 -3.70 -18.45
N HIS A 152 14.65 -4.36 -18.31
CA HIS A 152 13.85 -4.80 -19.44
C HIS A 152 13.02 -3.65 -20.05
N PRO A 153 12.86 -3.55 -21.40
CA PRO A 153 12.05 -2.49 -22.03
C PRO A 153 10.60 -2.46 -21.55
N LYS A 154 10.00 -3.62 -21.26
CA LYS A 154 8.60 -3.71 -20.76
C LYS A 154 8.45 -3.14 -19.36
N GLU A 155 9.48 -3.23 -18.51
CA GLU A 155 9.48 -2.61 -17.17
C GLU A 155 9.46 -1.09 -17.28
N ARG A 156 10.30 -0.53 -18.15
CA ARG A 156 10.32 0.92 -18.42
C ARG A 156 9.01 1.41 -19.06
N ALA A 157 8.42 0.61 -19.95
CA ALA A 157 7.13 0.94 -20.54
C ALA A 157 6.01 0.91 -19.48
N MET A 158 6.06 -0.06 -18.55
CA MET A 158 5.11 -0.17 -17.44
C MET A 158 5.25 1.02 -16.47
N TYR A 159 6.47 1.46 -16.19
CA TYR A 159 6.71 2.66 -15.40
C TYR A 159 6.12 3.91 -16.07
N ALA A 160 6.40 4.12 -17.36
CA ALA A 160 5.89 5.26 -18.11
C ALA A 160 4.34 5.28 -18.17
N MET A 161 3.73 4.11 -18.35
CA MET A 161 2.27 3.97 -18.27
C MET A 161 1.74 4.32 -16.88
N GLY A 162 2.42 3.89 -15.83
CA GLY A 162 2.05 4.18 -14.45
C GLY A 162 2.12 5.68 -14.14
N GLU A 163 3.17 6.35 -14.62
CA GLU A 163 3.31 7.80 -14.53
C GLU A 163 2.17 8.52 -15.27
N GLU A 164 1.86 8.14 -16.50
CA GLU A 164 0.75 8.73 -17.25
C GLU A 164 -0.59 8.57 -16.52
N ILE A 165 -0.87 7.37 -16.01
CA ILE A 165 -2.10 7.08 -15.25
C ILE A 165 -2.14 7.89 -13.94
N PHE A 166 -1.01 8.06 -13.26
CA PHE A 166 -0.93 8.77 -11.98
C PHE A 166 -1.36 10.23 -12.13
N PHE A 167 -1.04 10.87 -13.25
CA PHE A 167 -1.42 12.26 -13.57
C PHE A 167 -2.71 12.37 -14.37
N TYR A 168 -3.25 11.26 -14.90
CA TYR A 168 -4.47 11.29 -15.72
C TYR A 168 -5.70 11.62 -14.88
N ARG A 169 -6.46 12.61 -15.30
CA ARG A 169 -7.69 13.04 -14.63
C ARG A 169 -8.88 12.28 -15.18
N ALA A 170 -9.68 11.71 -14.30
CA ALA A 170 -10.82 10.89 -14.68
C ALA A 170 -11.95 10.93 -13.63
N GLY A 171 -13.04 10.26 -13.98
CA GLY A 171 -14.22 10.13 -13.14
C GLY A 171 -15.03 11.43 -13.00
N PRO A 172 -16.15 11.37 -12.26
CA PRO A 172 -17.08 12.52 -12.13
C PRO A 172 -16.50 13.69 -11.33
N HIS A 173 -15.41 13.47 -10.60
CA HIS A 173 -14.73 14.52 -9.84
C HIS A 173 -13.59 15.15 -10.60
N ASP A 174 -13.27 14.64 -11.79
CA ASP A 174 -12.13 15.08 -12.60
C ASP A 174 -10.81 15.12 -11.79
N PHE A 175 -10.56 14.07 -10.99
CA PHE A 175 -9.37 13.92 -10.17
C PHE A 175 -8.38 12.94 -10.81
N SER A 176 -7.10 13.14 -10.49
CA SER A 176 -6.01 12.19 -10.72
C SER A 176 -5.48 11.66 -9.38
N CYS A 177 -4.60 10.66 -9.40
CA CYS A 177 -3.84 10.28 -8.20
C CYS A 177 -3.04 11.48 -7.68
N ALA A 178 -2.40 12.23 -8.57
CA ALA A 178 -1.65 13.45 -8.29
C ALA A 178 -2.50 14.51 -7.58
N THR A 179 -3.80 14.64 -7.89
CA THR A 179 -4.68 15.59 -7.19
C THR A 179 -4.60 15.47 -5.67
N CYS A 180 -4.39 14.26 -5.17
CA CYS A 180 -4.26 13.98 -3.74
C CYS A 180 -2.80 13.71 -3.31
N HIS A 181 -1.94 13.18 -4.19
CA HIS A 181 -0.64 12.60 -3.86
C HIS A 181 0.58 13.30 -4.50
N GLU A 182 0.44 14.55 -4.96
CA GLU A 182 1.54 15.35 -5.53
C GLU A 182 2.08 16.42 -4.57
N GLN A 183 1.47 16.58 -3.41
CA GLN A 183 1.85 17.62 -2.45
C GLN A 183 1.97 17.02 -1.06
N SER A 184 3.09 17.31 -0.40
CA SER A 184 3.28 16.99 1.02
C SER A 184 2.29 17.71 1.91
N ASN A 185 2.02 17.15 3.08
CA ASN A 185 1.11 17.70 4.09
C ASN A 185 -0.35 17.82 3.65
N LYS A 186 -0.76 17.20 2.56
CA LYS A 186 -2.18 17.10 2.19
C LYS A 186 -2.91 16.16 3.12
N ARG A 187 -4.11 16.55 3.52
CA ARG A 187 -4.95 15.76 4.44
C ARG A 187 -6.32 15.50 3.83
N ILE A 188 -6.78 14.27 3.96
CA ILE A 188 -8.19 13.90 3.72
C ILE A 188 -8.75 13.34 5.02
N ARG A 189 -9.85 13.95 5.49
CA ARG A 189 -10.42 13.66 6.80
C ARG A 189 -9.38 13.90 7.91
N LEU A 190 -8.99 12.87 8.64
CA LEU A 190 -7.99 12.94 9.71
C LEU A 190 -6.67 12.24 9.33
N GLN A 191 -6.48 11.93 8.05
CA GLN A 191 -5.29 11.22 7.56
C GLN A 191 -4.46 12.14 6.68
N GLN A 192 -3.16 12.16 6.94
CA GLN A 192 -2.19 12.75 6.04
C GLN A 192 -2.00 11.82 4.84
N LEU A 193 -1.91 12.41 3.67
CA LEU A 193 -1.65 11.70 2.43
C LEU A 193 -0.17 11.83 2.08
N PRO A 194 0.53 10.74 1.75
CA PRO A 194 1.90 10.83 1.28
C PRO A 194 1.96 11.52 -0.08
N ASN A 195 2.99 12.32 -0.29
CA ASN A 195 3.37 12.80 -1.60
C ASN A 195 4.13 11.68 -2.34
N LEU A 196 3.47 11.04 -3.31
CA LEU A 196 4.04 9.91 -4.04
C LEU A 196 4.99 10.34 -5.18
N THR A 197 5.22 11.64 -5.35
CA THR A 197 6.23 12.20 -6.25
C THR A 197 7.50 12.62 -5.50
N GLU A 198 7.48 12.60 -4.17
CA GLU A 198 8.62 12.90 -3.31
C GLU A 198 9.22 11.59 -2.79
N HIS A 199 10.54 11.42 -2.99
CA HIS A 199 11.22 10.15 -2.78
C HIS A 199 11.04 9.59 -1.36
N THR A 200 11.21 10.39 -0.33
CA THR A 200 11.13 9.92 1.06
C THR A 200 9.71 9.45 1.39
N GLU A 201 8.72 10.26 1.03
CA GLU A 201 7.31 9.97 1.34
C GLU A 201 6.79 8.75 0.54
N VAL A 202 7.19 8.59 -0.73
CA VAL A 202 6.79 7.41 -1.50
C VAL A 202 7.49 6.14 -1.01
N ALA A 203 8.75 6.24 -0.57
CA ALA A 203 9.50 5.11 -0.02
C ALA A 203 8.85 4.59 1.27
N GLU A 204 8.49 5.47 2.19
CA GLU A 204 7.76 5.11 3.42
C GLU A 204 6.37 4.56 3.12
N ALA A 205 5.65 5.23 2.20
CA ALA A 205 4.31 4.79 1.82
C ALA A 205 4.34 3.41 1.19
N TYR A 206 5.16 3.19 0.17
CA TYR A 206 5.24 1.90 -0.55
C TYR A 206 5.83 0.80 0.33
N GLY A 207 6.93 1.07 1.02
CA GLY A 207 7.65 0.10 1.84
C GLY A 207 6.85 -0.45 3.02
N SER A 208 5.76 0.22 3.44
CA SER A 208 4.89 -0.19 4.53
C SER A 208 3.63 -0.95 4.09
N TRP A 209 3.49 -1.31 2.82
CA TRP A 209 2.41 -2.15 2.30
C TRP A 209 2.93 -3.55 1.90
N PRO A 210 2.14 -4.62 2.17
CA PRO A 210 0.79 -4.67 2.74
C PRO A 210 0.72 -4.11 4.16
N ALA A 211 -0.49 -3.78 4.62
CA ALA A 211 -0.67 -3.20 5.94
C ALA A 211 -1.95 -3.68 6.63
N TYR A 212 -1.87 -3.92 7.93
CA TYR A 212 -3.05 -4.13 8.74
C TYR A 212 -3.83 -2.80 8.89
N ARG A 213 -5.08 -2.82 8.47
CA ARG A 213 -5.98 -1.67 8.52
C ARG A 213 -6.88 -1.77 9.75
N MET A 214 -6.55 -1.06 10.84
CA MET A 214 -7.31 -1.07 12.09
C MET A 214 -8.80 -0.80 11.91
N SER A 215 -9.16 0.14 11.03
CA SER A 215 -10.56 0.47 10.74
C SER A 215 -11.34 -0.66 10.05
N GLN A 216 -10.67 -1.68 9.55
CA GLN A 216 -11.27 -2.81 8.86
C GLN A 216 -11.06 -4.13 9.59
N GLY A 217 -10.05 -4.22 10.47
CA GLY A 217 -9.66 -5.45 11.16
C GLY A 217 -8.99 -6.48 10.22
N LEU A 218 -8.37 -6.03 9.12
CA LEU A 218 -7.82 -6.89 8.07
C LEU A 218 -6.51 -6.34 7.53
N VAL A 219 -5.63 -7.23 7.10
CA VAL A 219 -4.51 -6.86 6.25
C VAL A 219 -5.04 -6.53 4.85
N ARG A 220 -4.45 -5.52 4.23
CA ARG A 220 -4.75 -5.09 2.88
C ARG A 220 -3.46 -4.97 2.07
N THR A 221 -3.52 -5.42 0.84
CA THR A 221 -2.40 -5.31 -0.11
C THR A 221 -2.38 -3.96 -0.81
N MET A 222 -1.30 -3.67 -1.55
CA MET A 222 -1.23 -2.46 -2.37
C MET A 222 -2.27 -2.50 -3.51
N GLY A 223 -2.49 -3.65 -4.13
CA GLY A 223 -3.52 -3.81 -5.17
C GLY A 223 -4.92 -3.51 -4.64
N TRP A 224 -5.27 -4.01 -3.46
CA TRP A 224 -6.51 -3.62 -2.79
C TRP A 224 -6.59 -2.11 -2.51
N ARG A 225 -5.47 -1.51 -2.07
CA ARG A 225 -5.44 -0.07 -1.77
C ARG A 225 -5.72 0.78 -3.00
N LEU A 226 -5.17 0.39 -4.14
CA LEU A 226 -5.46 1.06 -5.42
C LEU A 226 -6.94 0.93 -5.80
N GLN A 227 -7.52 -0.27 -5.70
CA GLN A 227 -8.96 -0.46 -5.94
C GLN A 227 -9.82 0.42 -5.03
N ASP A 228 -9.47 0.53 -3.76
CA ASP A 228 -10.19 1.38 -2.81
C ASP A 228 -10.08 2.88 -3.17
N CYS A 229 -8.92 3.35 -3.66
CA CYS A 229 -8.77 4.71 -4.18
C CYS A 229 -9.65 4.95 -5.39
N PHE A 230 -9.65 4.04 -6.37
CA PHE A 230 -10.52 4.14 -7.56
C PHE A 230 -11.99 4.23 -7.16
N ARG A 231 -12.44 3.36 -6.28
CA ARG A 231 -13.80 3.34 -5.74
C ARG A 231 -14.16 4.66 -5.04
N GLN A 232 -13.26 5.19 -4.20
CA GLN A 232 -13.49 6.44 -3.47
C GLN A 232 -13.57 7.66 -4.39
N GLN A 233 -12.78 7.67 -5.47
CA GLN A 233 -12.81 8.72 -6.50
C GLN A 233 -13.93 8.51 -7.54
N ARG A 234 -14.69 7.43 -7.43
CA ARG A 234 -15.73 7.03 -8.40
C ARG A 234 -15.19 6.86 -9.82
N TRP A 235 -13.94 6.43 -9.92
CA TRP A 235 -13.38 5.99 -11.19
C TRP A 235 -14.02 4.67 -11.61
N PRO A 236 -13.90 4.27 -12.91
CA PRO A 236 -14.19 2.91 -13.33
C PRO A 236 -13.44 1.93 -12.43
N GLY A 237 -14.08 0.79 -12.10
CA GLY A 237 -13.50 -0.19 -11.19
C GLY A 237 -12.14 -0.68 -11.69
N LEU A 238 -11.13 -0.63 -10.82
CA LEU A 238 -9.81 -1.19 -11.14
C LEU A 238 -9.91 -2.70 -11.15
N ILE A 239 -9.59 -3.31 -12.29
CA ILE A 239 -9.61 -4.77 -12.43
C ILE A 239 -8.34 -5.33 -11.77
N PHE A 240 -8.52 -6.37 -10.97
CA PHE A 240 -7.42 -7.11 -10.34
C PHE A 240 -6.43 -7.63 -11.40
N GLY A 241 -5.13 -7.42 -11.18
CA GLY A 241 -4.07 -7.85 -12.07
C GLY A 241 -4.09 -7.24 -13.47
N SER A 242 -4.83 -6.14 -13.67
CA SER A 242 -4.79 -5.38 -14.92
C SER A 242 -3.47 -4.64 -15.09
N GLU A 243 -3.12 -4.31 -16.33
CA GLU A 243 -1.93 -3.50 -16.64
C GLU A 243 -1.97 -2.15 -15.90
N VAL A 244 -3.15 -1.55 -15.73
CA VAL A 244 -3.33 -0.30 -14.97
C VAL A 244 -2.90 -0.48 -13.50
N SER A 245 -3.30 -1.59 -12.87
CA SER A 245 -2.92 -1.89 -11.48
C SER A 245 -1.41 -2.10 -11.35
N ILE A 246 -0.83 -2.90 -12.25
CA ILE A 246 0.61 -3.22 -12.26
C ILE A 246 1.43 -1.96 -12.57
N ALA A 247 0.99 -1.13 -13.53
CA ALA A 247 1.66 0.10 -13.92
C ALA A 247 1.73 1.10 -12.76
N LEU A 248 0.64 1.32 -12.04
CA LEU A 248 0.64 2.20 -10.86
C LEU A 248 1.54 1.67 -9.75
N GLN A 249 1.55 0.35 -9.50
CA GLN A 249 2.47 -0.25 -8.54
C GLN A 249 3.93 -0.11 -9.00
N THR A 250 4.21 -0.28 -10.30
CA THR A 250 5.56 -0.09 -10.87
C THR A 250 6.02 1.35 -10.70
N TYR A 251 5.15 2.33 -10.99
CA TYR A 251 5.47 3.75 -10.80
C TYR A 251 5.86 4.06 -9.35
N MET A 252 5.06 3.60 -8.38
CA MET A 252 5.33 3.81 -6.97
C MET A 252 6.60 3.08 -6.51
N ALA A 253 6.79 1.83 -6.91
CA ALA A 253 7.96 1.03 -6.53
C ALA A 253 9.27 1.63 -7.05
N VAL A 254 9.28 2.08 -8.32
CA VAL A 254 10.47 2.72 -8.92
C VAL A 254 10.78 4.05 -8.25
N ASN A 255 9.76 4.87 -7.96
CA ASN A 255 9.95 6.13 -7.23
C ASN A 255 10.41 5.88 -5.77
N ALA A 256 10.09 4.72 -5.19
CA ALA A 256 10.52 4.30 -3.86
C ALA A 256 11.90 3.61 -3.82
N THR A 257 12.58 3.49 -4.99
CA THR A 257 13.88 2.78 -5.09
C THR A 257 14.89 3.32 -4.09
N GLY A 258 15.52 2.44 -3.31
CA GLY A 258 16.46 2.82 -2.25
C GLY A 258 15.83 2.98 -0.87
N GLY A 259 14.49 3.04 -0.79
CA GLY A 259 13.75 2.97 0.47
C GLY A 259 13.85 1.58 1.12
N ILE A 260 13.40 1.46 2.35
CA ILE A 260 13.46 0.22 3.13
C ILE A 260 12.06 -0.36 3.28
N MET A 261 11.94 -1.67 3.09
CA MET A 261 10.74 -2.43 3.38
C MET A 261 10.49 -2.48 4.90
N THR A 262 9.31 -2.04 5.30
CA THR A 262 8.82 -2.07 6.70
C THR A 262 7.46 -2.76 6.80
N ALA A 263 7.08 -3.46 5.73
CA ALA A 263 5.85 -4.23 5.68
C ALA A 263 5.97 -5.55 6.47
N PRO A 264 4.86 -6.03 7.05
CA PRO A 264 3.53 -5.42 7.01
C PRO A 264 3.39 -4.24 7.98
N GLY A 265 2.91 -3.12 7.46
CA GLY A 265 2.69 -1.92 8.26
C GLY A 265 1.39 -1.95 9.07
N LEU A 266 1.25 -0.97 9.98
CA LEU A 266 0.02 -0.71 10.72
C LEU A 266 -0.58 0.63 10.23
N LYS A 267 -1.81 0.61 9.73
CA LYS A 267 -2.50 1.77 9.18
C LYS A 267 -3.90 1.92 9.78
N ARG A 268 -4.39 3.16 9.87
CA ARG A 268 -5.74 3.46 10.34
C ARG A 268 -6.84 2.93 9.39
#